data_69bac2078b716110176ff1997a711121
#
_entry.id   69bac2078b716110176ff1997a711121
#
_cell.length_a   1.000
_cell.length_b   1.000
_cell.length_c   1.000
_cell.angle_alpha   90.00
_cell.angle_beta   90.00
_cell.angle_gamma   90.00
#
_symmetry.space_group_name_H-M   'P 1'
#
loop_
_entity.id
_entity.type
_entity.pdbx_description
1 polymer ?
#
loop_
_entity_poly.entity_id
_entity_poly.type
_entity_poly.pdbx_seq_one_letter_code
_entity_poly.pdbx_strand_id
1 'polypeptide(L)'
;PTQRAMIREAISDPEHPYYPFIHRLVTDIDPHVMKTLVANFFINANLAGWKKQDECREKYGCNIPWAILLDPTSACNLHCTGCWAAEYGNKLNLTYDEIDDIIRQGKELGVYMYIYTGGEPLVRKKDLIRLCEKHNDCIFLSFTNATLIDEDFANDMLRVGNFVPAISLEGFETATDGRRGNGVYQKVIKAINLLREKKLVFGISACYTSANFESITSEAFYDSLIDLGAYFIWYFHYMPVGNDAA
;
A
#
# COMPACT_ATOMS: atom_id res chain seq x y z
N PRO A 1 11.14 -24.09 18.86
CA PRO A 1 10.93 -22.82 19.56
C PRO A 1 9.50 -22.33 19.35
N THR A 2 8.86 -21.78 20.40
CA THR A 2 7.55 -21.15 20.25
C THR A 2 7.70 -19.87 19.44
N GLN A 3 6.65 -19.45 18.69
CA GLN A 3 6.66 -18.16 17.95
C GLN A 3 7.12 -16.99 18.82
N ARG A 4 6.73 -17.00 20.11
CA ARG A 4 7.16 -15.99 21.09
C ARG A 4 8.68 -16.00 21.36
N ALA A 5 9.31 -17.16 21.36
CA ALA A 5 10.76 -17.28 21.54
C ALA A 5 11.49 -16.77 20.30
N MET A 6 11.03 -17.12 19.10
CA MET A 6 11.60 -16.62 17.83
C MET A 6 11.52 -15.10 17.71
N ILE A 7 10.36 -14.50 18.05
CA ILE A 7 10.20 -13.04 18.03
C ILE A 7 11.14 -12.37 19.04
N ARG A 8 11.27 -12.96 20.25
CA ARG A 8 12.17 -12.42 21.27
C ARG A 8 13.63 -12.46 20.80
N GLU A 9 14.07 -13.57 20.22
CA GLU A 9 15.40 -13.73 19.66
C GLU A 9 15.66 -12.70 18.55
N ALA A 10 14.73 -12.57 17.58
CA ALA A 10 14.83 -11.61 16.50
C ALA A 10 14.91 -10.13 16.96
N ILE A 11 14.34 -9.79 18.12
CA ILE A 11 14.40 -8.44 18.70
C ILE A 11 15.66 -8.19 19.50
N SER A 12 16.20 -9.22 20.17
CA SER A 12 17.27 -9.04 21.14
C SER A 12 18.67 -9.44 20.67
N ASP A 13 18.78 -10.16 19.57
CA ASP A 13 20.05 -10.60 18.99
C ASP A 13 20.42 -9.76 17.75
N PRO A 14 21.44 -8.88 17.83
CA PRO A 14 21.89 -8.08 16.69
C PRO A 14 22.37 -8.88 15.48
N GLU A 15 22.81 -10.13 15.69
CA GLU A 15 23.25 -11.03 14.60
C GLU A 15 22.08 -11.77 13.93
N HIS A 16 20.86 -11.66 14.47
CA HIS A 16 19.69 -12.30 13.91
C HIS A 16 19.31 -11.67 12.57
N PRO A 17 19.01 -12.44 11.49
CA PRO A 17 18.72 -11.90 10.15
C PRO A 17 17.58 -10.87 10.08
N TYR A 18 16.60 -10.95 10.99
CA TYR A 18 15.49 -10.00 11.05
C TYR A 18 15.76 -8.79 11.95
N TYR A 19 16.85 -8.77 12.72
CA TYR A 19 17.15 -7.67 13.63
C TYR A 19 17.25 -6.30 12.92
N PRO A 20 17.98 -6.15 11.79
CA PRO A 20 18.05 -4.87 11.08
C PRO A 20 16.68 -4.37 10.63
N PHE A 21 15.81 -5.27 10.15
CA PHE A 21 14.45 -4.91 9.74
C PHE A 21 13.61 -4.42 10.94
N ILE A 22 13.61 -5.16 12.04
CA ILE A 22 12.87 -4.81 13.26
C ILE A 22 13.39 -3.50 13.86
N HIS A 23 14.71 -3.32 13.86
CA HIS A 23 15.33 -2.09 14.33
C HIS A 23 14.87 -0.88 13.52
N ARG A 24 14.85 -0.98 12.18
CA ARG A 24 14.34 0.07 11.30
C ARG A 24 12.88 0.42 11.58
N LEU A 25 12.02 -0.54 11.89
CA LEU A 25 10.61 -0.26 12.26
C LEU A 25 10.51 0.67 13.46
N VAL A 26 11.47 0.61 14.39
CA VAL A 26 11.45 1.42 15.62
C VAL A 26 12.17 2.75 15.45
N THR A 27 13.23 2.81 14.64
CA THR A 27 14.10 4.00 14.52
C THR A 27 13.72 4.91 13.37
N ASP A 28 13.24 4.35 12.25
CA ASP A 28 13.07 5.08 11.00
C ASP A 28 11.62 5.53 10.79
N ILE A 29 10.67 4.98 11.54
CA ILE A 29 9.26 5.35 11.44
C ILE A 29 8.90 6.34 12.53
N ASP A 30 8.04 7.31 12.19
CA ASP A 30 7.46 8.22 13.16
C ASP A 30 6.70 7.46 14.26
N PRO A 31 6.88 7.79 15.55
CA PRO A 31 6.26 7.05 16.65
C PRO A 31 4.73 7.04 16.62
N HIS A 32 4.08 8.12 16.13
CA HIS A 32 2.63 8.17 15.97
C HIS A 32 2.16 7.21 14.88
N VAL A 33 2.85 7.23 13.73
CA VAL A 33 2.56 6.32 12.61
C VAL A 33 2.76 4.86 13.04
N MET A 34 3.87 4.54 13.70
CA MET A 34 4.14 3.18 14.20
C MET A 34 3.06 2.73 15.19
N LYS A 35 2.69 3.57 16.16
CA LYS A 35 1.63 3.25 17.13
C LYS A 35 0.31 2.97 16.43
N THR A 36 -0.04 3.79 15.45
CA THR A 36 -1.29 3.64 14.68
C THR A 36 -1.28 2.36 13.85
N LEU A 37 -0.16 2.04 13.18
CA LEU A 37 0.00 0.80 12.43
C LEU A 37 -0.11 -0.44 13.33
N VAL A 38 0.53 -0.43 14.50
CA VAL A 38 0.41 -1.54 15.46
C VAL A 38 -1.03 -1.71 15.92
N ALA A 39 -1.71 -0.63 16.27
CA ALA A 39 -3.11 -0.69 16.71
C ALA A 39 -4.04 -1.17 15.59
N ASN A 40 -3.94 -0.60 14.40
CA ASN A 40 -4.92 -0.83 13.34
C ASN A 40 -4.62 -2.11 12.54
N PHE A 41 -3.36 -2.36 12.17
CA PHE A 41 -3.01 -3.54 11.39
C PHE A 41 -2.89 -4.79 12.27
N PHE A 42 -2.06 -4.75 13.33
CA PHE A 42 -1.83 -5.96 14.12
C PHE A 42 -2.99 -6.25 15.09
N ILE A 43 -3.51 -5.24 15.79
CA ILE A 43 -4.56 -5.48 16.80
C ILE A 43 -5.93 -5.52 16.14
N ASN A 44 -6.35 -4.45 15.44
CA ASN A 44 -7.72 -4.37 14.92
C ASN A 44 -7.93 -5.34 13.75
N ALA A 45 -7.09 -5.32 12.71
CA ALA A 45 -7.32 -6.14 11.53
C ALA A 45 -6.98 -7.63 11.75
N ASN A 46 -5.92 -7.96 12.51
CA ASN A 46 -5.46 -9.35 12.61
C ASN A 46 -5.84 -10.06 13.92
N LEU A 47 -6.15 -9.36 15.01
CA LEU A 47 -6.56 -10.01 16.26
C LEU A 47 -8.05 -9.84 16.53
N ALA A 48 -8.50 -8.60 16.77
CA ALA A 48 -9.89 -8.32 17.10
C ALA A 48 -10.83 -8.56 15.91
N GLY A 49 -10.42 -8.11 14.72
CA GLY A 49 -11.19 -8.28 13.49
C GLY A 49 -11.36 -9.75 13.13
N TRP A 50 -10.30 -10.55 13.23
CA TRP A 50 -10.36 -11.98 12.92
C TRP A 50 -11.39 -12.71 13.79
N LYS A 51 -11.37 -12.46 15.10
CA LYS A 51 -12.39 -13.03 16.00
C LYS A 51 -13.80 -12.64 15.56
N LYS A 52 -14.03 -11.38 15.21
CA LYS A 52 -15.33 -10.91 14.73
C LYS A 52 -15.74 -11.55 13.41
N GLN A 53 -14.78 -11.73 12.49
CA GLN A 53 -15.01 -12.41 11.21
C GLN A 53 -15.44 -13.87 11.43
N ASP A 54 -14.82 -14.60 12.38
CA ASP A 54 -15.21 -15.97 12.71
C ASP A 54 -16.65 -16.04 13.24
N GLU A 55 -17.03 -15.15 14.15
CA GLU A 55 -18.41 -15.04 14.64
C GLU A 55 -19.41 -14.74 13.49
N CYS A 56 -19.01 -13.88 12.54
CA CYS A 56 -19.84 -13.57 11.37
C CYS A 56 -19.90 -14.71 10.38
N ARG A 57 -18.81 -15.49 10.17
CA ARG A 57 -18.81 -16.70 9.33
C ARG A 57 -19.81 -17.73 9.85
N GLU A 58 -19.83 -17.97 11.14
CA GLU A 58 -20.80 -18.87 11.78
C GLU A 58 -22.24 -18.36 11.61
N LYS A 59 -22.45 -17.06 11.88
CA LYS A 59 -23.77 -16.42 11.82
C LYS A 59 -24.38 -16.42 10.43
N TYR A 60 -23.58 -16.12 9.40
CA TYR A 60 -24.07 -15.93 8.03
C TYR A 60 -23.85 -17.16 7.12
N GLY A 61 -23.11 -18.16 7.55
CA GLY A 61 -22.82 -19.37 6.77
C GLY A 61 -21.97 -19.09 5.52
N CYS A 62 -21.15 -18.03 5.52
CA CYS A 62 -20.31 -17.65 4.38
C CYS A 62 -18.95 -17.14 4.84
N ASN A 63 -17.99 -17.10 3.93
CA ASN A 63 -16.68 -16.52 4.23
C ASN A 63 -16.77 -15.01 4.37
N ILE A 64 -16.07 -14.45 5.37
CA ILE A 64 -15.93 -13.01 5.57
C ILE A 64 -14.51 -12.60 5.13
N PRO A 65 -14.36 -11.58 4.25
CA PRO A 65 -13.05 -11.17 3.78
C PRO A 65 -12.23 -10.53 4.91
N TRP A 66 -10.92 -10.74 4.89
CA TRP A 66 -9.98 -10.07 5.78
C TRP A 66 -9.75 -8.60 5.40
N ALA A 67 -9.75 -8.31 4.10
CA ALA A 67 -9.59 -6.97 3.56
C ALA A 67 -10.59 -6.75 2.42
N ILE A 68 -10.98 -5.49 2.22
CA ILE A 68 -11.82 -5.08 1.09
C ILE A 68 -10.98 -4.19 0.17
N LEU A 69 -10.89 -4.61 -1.11
CA LEU A 69 -10.27 -3.84 -2.16
C LEU A 69 -11.35 -3.06 -2.92
N LEU A 70 -11.13 -1.78 -3.15
CA LEU A 70 -12.06 -0.91 -3.88
C LEU A 70 -11.33 0.11 -4.74
N ASP A 71 -12.02 0.51 -5.82
CA ASP A 71 -11.56 1.51 -6.76
C ASP A 71 -12.31 2.83 -6.51
N PRO A 72 -11.74 3.79 -5.77
CA PRO A 72 -12.39 5.06 -5.51
C PRO A 72 -12.71 5.83 -6.78
N THR A 73 -11.90 5.64 -7.82
CA THR A 73 -12.05 6.29 -9.13
C THR A 73 -11.37 5.48 -10.22
N SER A 74 -11.93 5.51 -11.42
CA SER A 74 -11.26 5.03 -12.64
C SER A 74 -10.35 6.09 -13.28
N ALA A 75 -10.41 7.36 -12.82
CA ALA A 75 -9.55 8.42 -13.34
C ALA A 75 -8.09 8.20 -12.96
N CYS A 76 -7.20 8.40 -13.92
CA CYS A 76 -5.75 8.33 -13.73
C CYS A 76 -5.07 9.51 -14.42
N ASN A 77 -3.98 9.97 -13.85
CA ASN A 77 -3.14 11.02 -14.42
C ASN A 77 -1.96 10.49 -15.27
N LEU A 78 -1.87 9.16 -15.45
CA LEU A 78 -0.91 8.48 -16.33
C LEU A 78 -1.62 7.58 -17.34
N HIS A 79 -0.90 7.18 -18.39
CA HIS A 79 -1.33 6.24 -19.43
C HIS A 79 -0.24 5.16 -19.60
N CYS A 80 -0.17 4.26 -18.62
CA CYS A 80 0.85 3.21 -18.59
C CYS A 80 0.56 2.14 -19.64
N THR A 81 1.62 1.66 -20.35
CA THR A 81 1.51 0.56 -21.30
C THR A 81 0.98 -0.69 -20.62
N GLY A 82 -0.05 -1.31 -21.20
CA GLY A 82 -0.67 -2.51 -20.70
C GLY A 82 -1.38 -2.33 -19.35
N CYS A 83 -1.89 -1.13 -19.06
CA CYS A 83 -2.66 -0.87 -17.86
C CYS A 83 -4.10 -1.39 -18.02
N TRP A 84 -4.47 -2.41 -17.23
CA TRP A 84 -5.82 -2.97 -17.26
C TRP A 84 -6.92 -1.96 -16.88
N ALA A 85 -6.59 -1.00 -16.01
CA ALA A 85 -7.55 0.04 -15.59
C ALA A 85 -7.81 1.10 -16.68
N ALA A 86 -6.96 1.22 -17.71
CA ALA A 86 -7.16 2.18 -18.79
C ALA A 86 -8.44 1.91 -19.61
N GLU A 87 -8.88 0.67 -19.64
CA GLU A 87 -10.11 0.24 -20.35
C GLU A 87 -11.41 0.81 -19.72
N TYR A 88 -11.38 1.17 -18.43
CA TYR A 88 -12.57 1.69 -17.73
C TYR A 88 -12.86 3.17 -17.98
N GLY A 89 -11.96 3.89 -18.64
CA GLY A 89 -12.06 5.34 -18.83
C GLY A 89 -11.98 6.11 -17.51
N ASN A 90 -12.41 7.38 -17.52
CA ASN A 90 -12.19 8.31 -16.41
C ASN A 90 -13.47 8.72 -15.66
N LYS A 91 -14.58 8.02 -15.83
CA LYS A 91 -15.92 8.49 -15.40
C LYS A 91 -16.50 7.69 -14.24
N LEU A 92 -15.95 6.53 -13.93
CA LEU A 92 -16.46 5.69 -12.85
C LEU A 92 -15.88 6.16 -11.52
N ASN A 93 -16.74 6.56 -10.60
CA ASN A 93 -16.33 7.05 -9.28
C ASN A 93 -17.32 6.56 -8.23
N LEU A 94 -16.81 6.06 -7.13
CA LEU A 94 -17.59 5.96 -5.90
C LEU A 94 -17.66 7.35 -5.24
N THR A 95 -18.81 7.71 -4.70
CA THR A 95 -18.93 8.90 -3.87
C THR A 95 -18.19 8.70 -2.53
N TYR A 96 -17.90 9.80 -1.82
CA TYR A 96 -17.37 9.73 -0.47
C TYR A 96 -18.26 8.90 0.45
N ASP A 97 -19.59 9.13 0.39
CA ASP A 97 -20.55 8.46 1.25
C ASP A 97 -20.69 6.97 0.94
N GLU A 98 -20.56 6.55 -0.33
CA GLU A 98 -20.54 5.14 -0.70
C GLU A 98 -19.30 4.44 -0.13
N ILE A 99 -18.11 5.05 -0.23
CA ILE A 99 -16.89 4.48 0.35
C ILE A 99 -17.00 4.42 1.88
N ASP A 100 -17.50 5.48 2.51
CA ASP A 100 -17.76 5.53 3.95
C ASP A 100 -18.69 4.41 4.40
N ASP A 101 -19.77 4.19 3.67
CA ASP A 101 -20.75 3.15 3.97
C ASP A 101 -20.17 1.74 3.82
N ILE A 102 -19.36 1.49 2.78
CA ILE A 102 -18.63 0.23 2.61
C ILE A 102 -17.70 -0.02 3.81
N ILE A 103 -16.96 1.00 4.25
CA ILE A 103 -16.05 0.85 5.40
C ILE A 103 -16.85 0.59 6.68
N ARG A 104 -17.93 1.32 6.91
CA ARG A 104 -18.80 1.13 8.09
C ARG A 104 -19.37 -0.29 8.15
N GLN A 105 -19.94 -0.78 7.03
CA GLN A 105 -20.46 -2.15 6.94
C GLN A 105 -19.35 -3.20 7.08
N GLY A 106 -18.18 -2.97 6.48
CA GLY A 106 -17.03 -3.85 6.64
C GLY A 106 -16.61 -4.00 8.11
N LYS A 107 -16.59 -2.90 8.88
CA LYS A 107 -16.29 -2.93 10.32
C LYS A 107 -17.31 -3.75 11.11
N GLU A 108 -18.60 -3.72 10.76
CA GLU A 108 -19.62 -4.57 11.35
C GLU A 108 -19.34 -6.06 11.18
N LEU A 109 -18.60 -6.42 10.11
CA LEU A 109 -18.15 -7.77 9.82
C LEU A 109 -16.75 -8.11 10.39
N GLY A 110 -16.06 -7.13 11.00
CA GLY A 110 -14.71 -7.29 11.51
C GLY A 110 -13.61 -6.99 10.51
N VAL A 111 -13.91 -6.30 9.40
CA VAL A 111 -12.92 -5.87 8.41
C VAL A 111 -12.37 -4.51 8.79
N TYR A 112 -11.06 -4.42 9.01
CA TYR A 112 -10.35 -3.18 9.37
C TYR A 112 -9.22 -2.84 8.39
N MET A 113 -9.04 -3.62 7.34
CA MET A 113 -8.08 -3.34 6.27
C MET A 113 -8.80 -3.06 4.96
N TYR A 114 -8.49 -1.91 4.36
CA TYR A 114 -9.02 -1.47 3.08
C TYR A 114 -7.88 -1.19 2.12
N ILE A 115 -8.06 -1.58 0.85
CA ILE A 115 -7.03 -1.44 -0.19
C ILE A 115 -7.62 -0.61 -1.31
N TYR A 116 -7.03 0.55 -1.58
CA TYR A 116 -7.41 1.40 -2.69
C TYR A 116 -6.59 1.08 -3.94
N THR A 117 -7.28 0.94 -5.06
CA THR A 117 -6.70 0.75 -6.38
C THR A 117 -7.57 1.46 -7.44
N GLY A 118 -7.65 0.98 -8.66
CA GLY A 118 -8.46 1.57 -9.73
C GLY A 118 -7.60 2.30 -10.76
N GLY A 119 -7.93 3.54 -11.09
CA GLY A 119 -7.09 4.46 -11.85
C GLY A 119 -5.90 4.91 -11.00
N GLU A 120 -5.89 6.19 -10.58
CA GLU A 120 -4.96 6.70 -9.56
C GLU A 120 -5.76 7.16 -8.34
N PRO A 121 -5.73 6.44 -7.22
CA PRO A 121 -6.51 6.81 -6.04
C PRO A 121 -6.23 8.21 -5.51
N LEU A 122 -4.98 8.68 -5.65
CA LEU A 122 -4.57 10.01 -5.17
C LEU A 122 -5.12 11.19 -5.98
N VAL A 123 -5.80 10.95 -7.11
CA VAL A 123 -6.66 11.97 -7.72
C VAL A 123 -7.74 12.44 -6.73
N ARG A 124 -8.12 11.57 -5.78
CA ARG A 124 -9.09 11.85 -4.71
C ARG A 124 -8.44 11.93 -3.32
N LYS A 125 -7.17 12.29 -3.23
CA LYS A 125 -6.40 12.28 -1.97
C LYS A 125 -7.09 13.00 -0.80
N LYS A 126 -7.86 14.08 -1.05
CA LYS A 126 -8.61 14.78 -0.01
C LYS A 126 -9.73 13.92 0.61
N ASP A 127 -10.47 13.19 -0.20
CA ASP A 127 -11.51 12.30 0.29
C ASP A 127 -10.90 11.12 1.04
N LEU A 128 -9.78 10.55 0.53
CA LEU A 128 -9.10 9.44 1.17
C LEU A 128 -8.58 9.81 2.55
N ILE A 129 -8.00 10.99 2.73
CA ILE A 129 -7.54 11.49 4.03
C ILE A 129 -8.73 11.69 4.99
N ARG A 130 -9.84 12.26 4.53
CA ARG A 130 -11.05 12.40 5.34
C ARG A 130 -11.62 11.04 5.79
N LEU A 131 -11.54 10.01 4.95
CA LEU A 131 -11.91 8.64 5.30
C LEU A 131 -10.94 8.05 6.35
N CYS A 132 -9.64 8.30 6.21
CA CYS A 132 -8.64 7.90 7.20
C CYS A 132 -8.89 8.54 8.58
N GLU A 133 -9.26 9.82 8.60
CA GLU A 133 -9.64 10.53 9.84
C GLU A 133 -10.89 9.94 10.49
N LYS A 134 -11.92 9.73 9.69
CA LYS A 134 -13.21 9.21 10.16
C LYS A 134 -13.10 7.77 10.66
N HIS A 135 -12.32 6.96 9.98
CA HIS A 135 -12.08 5.54 10.31
C HIS A 135 -10.66 5.34 10.84
N ASN A 136 -10.32 6.09 11.89
CA ASN A 136 -8.99 6.09 12.49
C ASN A 136 -8.59 4.77 13.17
N ASP A 137 -9.52 3.83 13.27
CA ASP A 137 -9.34 2.45 13.75
C ASP A 137 -9.06 1.44 12.62
N CYS A 138 -9.09 1.89 11.36
CA CYS A 138 -8.78 1.08 10.17
C CYS A 138 -7.38 1.37 9.64
N ILE A 139 -6.85 0.44 8.83
CA ILE A 139 -5.64 0.64 8.04
C ILE A 139 -6.00 0.71 6.55
N PHE A 140 -5.41 1.66 5.84
CA PHE A 140 -5.63 1.91 4.42
C PHE A 140 -4.33 1.74 3.66
N LEU A 141 -4.29 0.74 2.76
CA LEU A 141 -3.20 0.58 1.81
C LEU A 141 -3.67 1.14 0.46
N SER A 142 -2.83 1.88 -0.24
CA SER A 142 -3.17 2.40 -1.56
C SER A 142 -2.11 2.08 -2.59
N PHE A 143 -2.48 1.36 -3.64
CA PHE A 143 -1.63 1.25 -4.82
C PHE A 143 -1.67 2.58 -5.56
N THR A 144 -0.50 3.18 -5.78
CA THR A 144 -0.40 4.52 -6.38
C THR A 144 0.83 4.64 -7.26
N ASN A 145 0.72 5.46 -8.30
CA ASN A 145 1.87 5.86 -9.12
C ASN A 145 2.74 6.91 -8.41
N ALA A 146 2.35 7.36 -7.23
CA ALA A 146 3.02 8.30 -6.34
C ALA A 146 3.31 9.72 -6.91
N THR A 147 2.98 9.99 -8.17
CA THR A 147 3.29 11.29 -8.81
C THR A 147 2.48 12.46 -8.22
N LEU A 148 1.44 12.17 -7.43
CA LEU A 148 0.59 13.14 -6.75
C LEU A 148 0.90 13.29 -5.25
N ILE A 149 1.93 12.60 -4.75
CA ILE A 149 2.42 12.77 -3.39
C ILE A 149 3.23 14.07 -3.34
N ASP A 150 2.69 15.05 -2.65
CA ASP A 150 3.30 16.35 -2.35
C ASP A 150 3.48 16.53 -0.85
N GLU A 151 4.10 17.63 -0.45
CA GLU A 151 4.38 17.98 0.95
C GLU A 151 3.11 18.01 1.81
N ASP A 152 2.03 18.61 1.29
CA ASP A 152 0.76 18.71 2.02
C ASP A 152 0.16 17.33 2.26
N PHE A 153 0.16 16.46 1.24
CA PHE A 153 -0.35 15.10 1.39
C PHE A 153 0.51 14.24 2.33
N ALA A 154 1.83 14.40 2.28
CA ALA A 154 2.73 13.70 3.20
C ALA A 154 2.52 14.16 4.66
N ASN A 155 2.24 15.45 4.89
CA ASN A 155 1.86 15.98 6.20
C ASN A 155 0.51 15.41 6.68
N ASP A 156 -0.47 15.30 5.77
CA ASP A 156 -1.74 14.67 6.07
C ASP A 156 -1.57 13.18 6.43
N MET A 157 -0.74 12.43 5.68
CA MET A 157 -0.41 11.04 6.00
C MET A 157 0.22 10.90 7.39
N LEU A 158 1.15 11.80 7.74
CA LEU A 158 1.78 11.82 9.06
C LEU A 158 0.75 12.05 10.16
N ARG A 159 -0.18 12.97 9.94
CA ARG A 159 -1.23 13.34 10.89
C ARG A 159 -2.24 12.21 11.13
N VAL A 160 -2.68 11.52 10.08
CA VAL A 160 -3.66 10.41 10.22
C VAL A 160 -2.99 9.10 10.66
N GLY A 161 -1.78 8.82 10.23
CA GLY A 161 -0.95 7.68 10.64
C GLY A 161 -1.39 6.31 10.12
N ASN A 162 -2.56 6.21 9.47
CA ASN A 162 -3.17 4.95 9.03
C ASN A 162 -3.26 4.77 7.51
N PHE A 163 -2.59 5.62 6.73
CA PHE A 163 -2.50 5.50 5.27
C PHE A 163 -1.11 5.03 4.85
N VAL A 164 -1.02 3.93 4.10
CA VAL A 164 0.23 3.32 3.64
C VAL A 164 0.23 3.19 2.12
N PRO A 165 1.08 3.90 1.38
CA PRO A 165 1.18 3.75 -0.05
C PRO A 165 2.03 2.52 -0.43
N ALA A 166 1.57 1.76 -1.41
CA ALA A 166 2.33 0.80 -2.18
C ALA A 166 2.65 1.44 -3.54
N ILE A 167 3.87 1.93 -3.67
CA ILE A 167 4.31 2.80 -4.75
C ILE A 167 4.68 1.97 -5.98
N SER A 168 4.10 2.31 -7.11
CA SER A 168 4.35 1.62 -8.36
C SER A 168 5.74 1.90 -8.91
N LEU A 169 6.57 0.85 -9.03
CA LEU A 169 7.93 0.92 -9.55
C LEU A 169 8.25 -0.38 -10.31
N GLU A 170 8.61 -0.27 -11.57
CA GLU A 170 8.78 -1.42 -12.49
C GLU A 170 10.23 -1.89 -12.63
N GLY A 171 11.11 -1.49 -11.74
CA GLY A 171 12.56 -1.63 -11.81
C GLY A 171 13.25 -0.28 -11.78
N PHE A 172 14.46 -0.20 -12.35
CA PHE A 172 15.18 1.06 -12.49
C PHE A 172 14.53 1.99 -13.54
N GLU A 173 15.09 3.19 -13.71
CA GLU A 173 14.53 4.28 -14.51
C GLU A 173 14.05 3.83 -15.90
N THR A 174 14.90 3.12 -16.64
CA THR A 174 14.56 2.67 -18.00
C THR A 174 13.30 1.80 -18.04
N ALA A 175 13.16 0.85 -17.11
CA ALA A 175 12.01 -0.04 -17.05
C ALA A 175 10.75 0.69 -16.57
N THR A 176 10.89 1.56 -15.57
CA THR A 176 9.77 2.34 -15.02
C THR A 176 9.27 3.35 -16.05
N ASP A 177 10.14 4.16 -16.63
CA ASP A 177 9.76 5.17 -17.62
C ASP A 177 9.24 4.52 -18.91
N GLY A 178 9.81 3.39 -19.32
CA GLY A 178 9.37 2.63 -20.49
C GLY A 178 7.90 2.18 -20.40
N ARG A 179 7.43 1.85 -19.21
CA ARG A 179 6.02 1.45 -18.99
C ARG A 179 5.12 2.60 -18.62
N ARG A 180 5.59 3.55 -17.80
CA ARG A 180 4.77 4.57 -17.15
C ARG A 180 4.86 5.96 -17.76
N GLY A 181 5.83 6.15 -18.65
CA GLY A 181 6.11 7.42 -19.32
C GLY A 181 7.36 8.11 -18.80
N ASN A 182 7.99 8.88 -19.67
CA ASN A 182 9.27 9.55 -19.38
C ASN A 182 9.20 10.47 -18.17
N GLY A 183 10.19 10.37 -17.30
CA GLY A 183 10.34 11.17 -16.09
C GLY A 183 9.41 10.76 -14.91
N VAL A 184 8.67 9.66 -15.04
CA VAL A 184 7.86 9.12 -13.94
C VAL A 184 8.75 8.58 -12.84
N TYR A 185 9.84 7.87 -13.20
CA TYR A 185 10.80 7.36 -12.22
C TYR A 185 11.31 8.47 -11.28
N GLN A 186 11.75 9.59 -11.84
CA GLN A 186 12.28 10.70 -11.04
C GLN A 186 11.21 11.31 -10.10
N LYS A 187 9.95 11.36 -10.54
CA LYS A 187 8.83 11.81 -9.68
C LYS A 187 8.58 10.82 -8.54
N VAL A 188 8.65 9.51 -8.83
CA VAL A 188 8.52 8.45 -7.82
C VAL A 188 9.64 8.54 -6.79
N ILE A 189 10.89 8.66 -7.21
CA ILE A 189 12.04 8.79 -6.30
C ILE A 189 11.92 10.05 -5.43
N LYS A 190 11.45 11.17 -6.00
CA LYS A 190 11.18 12.38 -5.22
C LYS A 190 10.11 12.15 -4.14
N ALA A 191 9.03 11.47 -4.49
CA ALA A 191 7.98 11.12 -3.53
C ALA A 191 8.49 10.19 -2.42
N ILE A 192 9.26 9.16 -2.78
CA ILE A 192 9.89 8.23 -1.82
C ILE A 192 10.80 8.98 -0.85
N ASN A 193 11.66 9.87 -1.34
CA ASN A 193 12.55 10.67 -0.48
C ASN A 193 11.75 11.55 0.49
N LEU A 194 10.66 12.15 0.04
CA LEU A 194 9.78 12.94 0.90
C LEU A 194 9.13 12.08 2.01
N LEU A 195 8.63 10.89 1.66
CA LEU A 195 8.04 9.98 2.65
C LEU A 195 9.08 9.52 3.68
N ARG A 196 10.29 9.21 3.23
CA ARG A 196 11.41 8.85 4.10
C ARG A 196 11.81 9.98 5.04
N GLU A 197 11.93 11.21 4.54
CA GLU A 197 12.23 12.40 5.35
C GLU A 197 11.21 12.59 6.47
N LYS A 198 9.92 12.33 6.18
CA LYS A 198 8.83 12.41 7.15
C LYS A 198 8.65 11.16 7.98
N LYS A 199 9.54 10.18 7.85
CA LYS A 199 9.48 8.91 8.57
C LYS A 199 8.16 8.14 8.40
N LEU A 200 7.60 8.20 7.19
CA LEU A 200 6.37 7.51 6.82
C LEU A 200 6.65 6.10 6.30
N VAL A 201 5.73 5.18 6.58
CA VAL A 201 5.81 3.81 6.05
C VAL A 201 5.29 3.78 4.62
N PHE A 202 6.02 3.11 3.74
CA PHE A 202 5.61 2.81 2.38
C PHE A 202 6.20 1.48 1.92
N GLY A 203 5.60 0.93 0.90
CA GLY A 203 6.11 -0.23 0.16
C GLY A 203 6.14 0.02 -1.33
N ILE A 204 6.56 -0.99 -2.07
CA ILE A 204 6.64 -0.97 -3.53
C ILE A 204 5.61 -1.94 -4.10
N SER A 205 5.03 -1.56 -5.22
CA SER A 205 4.18 -2.39 -6.08
C SER A 205 4.87 -2.54 -7.42
N ALA A 206 5.30 -3.74 -7.76
CA ALA A 206 6.00 -4.04 -9.00
C ALA A 206 5.20 -5.03 -9.86
N CYS A 207 4.89 -4.64 -11.08
CA CYS A 207 4.28 -5.54 -12.05
C CYS A 207 5.38 -6.08 -12.98
N TYR A 208 5.63 -7.39 -12.93
CA TYR A 208 6.66 -7.99 -13.76
C TYR A 208 6.14 -8.49 -15.08
N THR A 209 6.92 -8.22 -16.10
CA THR A 209 6.74 -8.63 -17.49
C THR A 209 8.00 -9.30 -17.98
N SER A 210 7.98 -9.89 -19.17
CA SER A 210 9.21 -10.39 -19.82
C SER A 210 10.27 -9.29 -20.05
N ALA A 211 9.84 -8.03 -20.16
CA ALA A 211 10.75 -6.91 -20.44
C ALA A 211 11.52 -6.41 -19.20
N ASN A 212 11.00 -6.59 -17.99
CA ASN A 212 11.63 -6.08 -16.76
C ASN A 212 12.00 -7.16 -15.75
N PHE A 213 11.71 -8.43 -16.05
CA PHE A 213 11.90 -9.54 -15.12
C PHE A 213 13.30 -9.58 -14.51
N GLU A 214 14.34 -9.53 -15.33
CA GLU A 214 15.73 -9.57 -14.87
C GLU A 214 16.08 -8.39 -13.95
N SER A 215 15.55 -7.20 -14.26
CA SER A 215 15.79 -5.99 -13.47
C SER A 215 15.15 -6.10 -12.09
N ILE A 216 13.85 -6.44 -12.01
CA ILE A 216 13.10 -6.41 -10.74
C ILE A 216 13.36 -7.62 -9.84
N THR A 217 14.02 -8.67 -10.34
CA THR A 217 14.45 -9.83 -9.55
C THR A 217 15.93 -9.79 -9.18
N SER A 218 16.67 -8.76 -9.60
CA SER A 218 18.08 -8.61 -9.27
C SER A 218 18.32 -8.22 -7.82
N GLU A 219 19.39 -8.71 -7.22
CA GLU A 219 19.83 -8.28 -5.87
C GLU A 219 20.01 -6.76 -5.81
N ALA A 220 20.61 -6.16 -6.85
CA ALA A 220 20.78 -4.71 -6.93
C ALA A 220 19.47 -3.93 -6.83
N PHE A 221 18.37 -4.47 -7.36
CA PHE A 221 17.07 -3.83 -7.22
C PHE A 221 16.54 -3.92 -5.78
N TYR A 222 16.65 -5.10 -5.14
CA TYR A 222 16.28 -5.26 -3.73
C TYR A 222 17.09 -4.35 -2.81
N ASP A 223 18.41 -4.31 -2.99
CA ASP A 223 19.29 -3.43 -2.21
C ASP A 223 18.88 -1.97 -2.40
N SER A 224 18.58 -1.55 -3.63
CA SER A 224 18.11 -0.18 -3.89
C SER A 224 16.79 0.14 -3.20
N LEU A 225 15.86 -0.81 -3.09
CA LEU A 225 14.59 -0.60 -2.38
C LEU A 225 14.80 -0.51 -0.85
N ILE A 226 15.72 -1.29 -0.30
CA ILE A 226 16.10 -1.22 1.11
C ILE A 226 16.74 0.14 1.41
N ASP A 227 17.66 0.59 0.56
CA ASP A 227 18.33 1.88 0.69
C ASP A 227 17.36 3.07 0.55
N LEU A 228 16.35 2.94 -0.32
CA LEU A 228 15.26 3.90 -0.44
C LEU A 228 14.33 3.93 0.77
N GLY A 229 14.37 2.91 1.63
CA GLY A 229 13.57 2.86 2.86
C GLY A 229 12.25 2.10 2.73
N ALA A 230 12.03 1.34 1.68
CA ALA A 230 10.83 0.53 1.53
C ALA A 230 10.75 -0.57 2.62
N TYR A 231 9.55 -0.87 3.10
CA TYR A 231 9.29 -1.88 4.13
C TYR A 231 8.73 -3.19 3.58
N PHE A 232 8.13 -3.16 2.40
CA PHE A 232 7.61 -4.33 1.71
C PHE A 232 7.61 -4.10 0.20
N ILE A 233 7.56 -5.20 -0.55
CA ILE A 233 7.32 -5.19 -1.98
C ILE A 233 6.19 -6.15 -2.31
N TRP A 234 5.29 -5.71 -3.17
CA TRP A 234 4.17 -6.50 -3.69
C TRP A 234 4.37 -6.74 -5.18
N TYR A 235 4.55 -7.99 -5.57
CA TYR A 235 4.73 -8.38 -6.97
C TYR A 235 3.40 -8.77 -7.60
N PHE A 236 3.13 -8.21 -8.78
CA PHE A 236 1.99 -8.58 -9.61
C PHE A 236 2.46 -9.26 -10.90
N HIS A 237 1.79 -10.35 -11.26
CA HIS A 237 1.86 -10.87 -12.61
C HIS A 237 1.23 -9.87 -13.59
N TYR A 238 1.91 -9.60 -14.70
CA TYR A 238 1.29 -8.88 -15.78
C TYR A 238 0.22 -9.79 -16.43
N MET A 239 -0.99 -9.27 -16.48
CA MET A 239 -2.11 -9.92 -17.16
C MET A 239 -2.41 -9.13 -18.42
N PRO A 240 -2.15 -9.69 -19.64
CA PRO A 240 -2.46 -8.98 -20.87
C PRO A 240 -3.98 -8.83 -21.03
N VAL A 241 -4.44 -7.58 -21.07
CA VAL A 241 -5.84 -7.20 -21.23
C VAL A 241 -5.93 -6.11 -22.28
N GLY A 242 -6.99 -6.18 -23.12
CA GLY A 242 -7.21 -5.19 -24.15
C GLY A 242 -6.29 -5.30 -25.37
N ASN A 243 -6.35 -4.27 -26.22
CA ASN A 243 -5.60 -4.23 -27.48
C ASN A 243 -4.18 -3.69 -27.32
N ASP A 244 -3.87 -3.01 -26.20
CA ASP A 244 -2.59 -2.37 -25.90
C ASP A 244 -1.76 -3.19 -24.90
N ALA A 245 -1.93 -4.51 -24.93
CA ALA A 245 -1.15 -5.42 -24.10
C ALA A 245 0.35 -5.32 -24.46
N ALA A 246 1.22 -5.24 -23.43
CA ALA A 246 2.66 -5.16 -23.56
C ALA A 246 3.31 -6.54 -23.75
#